data_dfe82261c81e99614e0b289f1ac9aacd
#
_entry.id   dfe82261c81e99614e0b289f1ac9aacd
#
_cell.length_a   1.000
_cell.length_b   1.000
_cell.length_c   1.000
_cell.angle_alpha   90.00
_cell.angle_beta   90.00
_cell.angle_gamma   90.00
#
_symmetry.space_group_name_H-M   'P 1'
#
loop_
_entity.id
_entity.type
_entity.pdbx_description
1 polymer ?
#
loop_
_entity_poly.entity_id
_entity_poly.type
_entity_poly.pdbx_seq_one_letter_code
_entity_poly.pdbx_strand_id
1 'polypeptide(L)'
;MIKLKNISLLVLSLGFMSASVVAQENDVVAKEKKGAINFKSNDGQYNWSFGGRVYMDGVYYMEDATDLSSKTSLSDVRLYGKASWGKWDAKINFSFANNKVHAKDIYLNYSFSKNSSIRVGNFFEPFGIQGSISSKDSRFIGNSFSGEAFSIGRSVGIAYTTFSDKYFLSGGVFGGRIGNDEMGDAGYSATAKAVYSPIVKEGMTFHIGASASYRLPDANGFDEKYNDDDYNREVVYAAGPEHKFLNAHIAHAGNELKLNAEVLATYGRFMVQSEYYTNKVYRKSNYDLQFAHSRPDMWGWSSTEKGFEDWYGVQRDIEMDGYYVQAGFLVKGGDYSYNAATAYINRPKAGSLELLARINKTNLNDIDGIFMQDKFWDADPLKAAAGQTNFSVGGGESIDWALGVNYYVSNNVMFRVNYTSMDIDNLYYRQDENVSFLKARIQVNF
;
A
#
# COMPACT_ATOMS: atom_id res chain seq x y z
N MET A 1 26.77 6.49 -7.86
CA MET A 1 26.48 5.41 -8.83
C MET A 1 27.32 4.19 -8.45
N ILE A 2 26.80 3.35 -7.55
CA ILE A 2 27.49 2.13 -7.10
C ILE A 2 27.30 1.08 -8.20
N LYS A 3 28.41 0.64 -8.79
CA LYS A 3 28.40 -0.32 -9.91
C LYS A 3 27.76 -1.63 -9.46
N LEU A 4 26.75 -2.07 -10.21
CA LEU A 4 25.97 -3.32 -9.97
C LEU A 4 26.83 -4.58 -9.66
N LYS A 5 28.09 -4.61 -10.10
CA LYS A 5 29.03 -5.70 -9.82
C LYS A 5 29.32 -5.94 -8.33
N ASN A 6 29.20 -4.91 -7.48
CA ASN A 6 29.56 -5.03 -6.06
C ASN A 6 28.37 -5.50 -5.20
N ILE A 7 27.12 -5.30 -5.67
CA ILE A 7 25.93 -5.73 -4.92
C ILE A 7 25.70 -7.23 -5.10
N SER A 8 25.96 -7.77 -6.29
CA SER A 8 25.87 -9.23 -6.53
C SER A 8 26.85 -10.03 -5.67
N LEU A 9 28.04 -9.48 -5.41
CA LEU A 9 29.04 -10.11 -4.54
C LEU A 9 28.65 -10.06 -3.07
N LEU A 10 27.97 -8.98 -2.63
CA LEU A 10 27.59 -8.81 -1.21
C LEU A 10 26.45 -9.76 -0.81
N VAL A 11 25.47 -9.96 -1.68
CA VAL A 11 24.36 -10.91 -1.43
C VAL A 11 24.85 -12.35 -1.47
N LEU A 12 25.77 -12.67 -2.37
CA LEU A 12 26.45 -13.96 -2.39
C LEU A 12 27.39 -14.15 -1.18
N SER A 13 28.12 -13.10 -0.76
CA SER A 13 29.04 -13.20 0.37
C SER A 13 28.32 -13.35 1.72
N LEU A 14 27.17 -12.74 1.94
CA LEU A 14 26.35 -12.94 3.14
C LEU A 14 25.72 -14.35 3.17
N GLY A 15 25.37 -14.92 2.03
CA GLY A 15 24.95 -16.32 1.92
C GLY A 15 26.09 -17.32 2.14
N PHE A 16 27.31 -16.99 1.70
CA PHE A 16 28.48 -17.87 1.83
C PHE A 16 29.20 -17.73 3.18
N MET A 17 29.17 -16.57 3.85
CA MET A 17 29.78 -16.44 5.18
C MET A 17 29.05 -17.24 6.26
N SER A 18 27.73 -17.43 6.14
CA SER A 18 27.00 -18.34 7.02
C SER A 18 27.23 -19.83 6.67
N ALA A 19 27.54 -20.13 5.41
CA ALA A 19 27.82 -21.50 4.97
C ALA A 19 29.22 -21.98 5.35
N SER A 20 30.21 -21.08 5.44
CA SER A 20 31.59 -21.46 5.81
C SER A 20 31.78 -21.74 7.30
N VAL A 21 30.86 -21.35 8.15
CA VAL A 21 30.90 -21.66 9.60
C VAL A 21 30.22 -23.02 9.90
N VAL A 22 29.49 -23.62 8.93
CA VAL A 22 28.71 -24.85 9.13
C VAL A 22 29.20 -26.01 8.23
N ALA A 23 30.25 -25.80 7.46
CA ALA A 23 30.78 -26.84 6.56
C ALA A 23 31.71 -27.82 7.31
N GLN A 24 31.16 -28.52 8.30
CA GLN A 24 31.69 -29.77 8.77
C GLN A 24 30.70 -30.88 8.45
N GLU A 25 31.07 -31.70 7.47
CA GLU A 25 30.48 -32.97 6.99
C GLU A 25 28.97 -33.21 7.23
N ASN A 26 28.19 -33.20 6.13
CA ASN A 26 26.87 -33.84 5.98
C ASN A 26 25.68 -33.30 6.80
N ASP A 27 25.70 -32.05 7.26
CA ASP A 27 24.71 -31.56 8.25
C ASP A 27 23.51 -30.79 7.68
N VAL A 28 23.32 -30.70 6.38
CA VAL A 28 22.23 -29.95 5.79
C VAL A 28 21.43 -30.77 4.76
N VAL A 29 20.14 -30.91 4.98
CA VAL A 29 19.22 -31.54 4.04
C VAL A 29 18.51 -30.49 3.22
N ALA A 30 18.72 -30.48 1.90
CA ALA A 30 17.99 -29.66 0.96
C ALA A 30 16.69 -30.34 0.54
N LYS A 31 15.56 -29.63 0.62
CA LYS A 31 14.25 -30.09 0.11
C LYS A 31 13.55 -28.98 -0.64
N GLU A 32 13.01 -29.30 -1.81
CA GLU A 32 12.05 -28.44 -2.50
C GLU A 32 10.69 -28.53 -1.76
N LYS A 33 10.07 -27.38 -1.47
CA LYS A 33 8.71 -27.31 -0.92
C LYS A 33 7.99 -26.10 -1.48
N LYS A 34 6.95 -26.35 -2.28
CA LYS A 34 6.15 -25.30 -2.92
C LYS A 34 6.96 -24.33 -3.79
N GLY A 35 7.97 -24.86 -4.49
CA GLY A 35 8.87 -24.10 -5.36
C GLY A 35 10.07 -23.46 -4.65
N ALA A 36 10.05 -23.25 -3.36
CA ALA A 36 11.19 -22.73 -2.62
C ALA A 36 12.19 -23.84 -2.27
N ILE A 37 13.48 -23.51 -2.31
CA ILE A 37 14.56 -24.39 -1.84
C ILE A 37 14.67 -24.19 -0.33
N ASN A 38 14.53 -25.27 0.42
CA ASN A 38 14.61 -25.25 1.87
C ASN A 38 15.82 -26.09 2.31
N PHE A 39 16.59 -25.53 3.22
CA PHE A 39 17.71 -26.18 3.89
C PHE A 39 17.39 -26.31 5.38
N LYS A 40 17.65 -27.46 5.94
CA LYS A 40 17.45 -27.72 7.36
C LYS A 40 18.71 -28.38 7.94
N SER A 41 19.20 -27.87 9.08
CA SER A 41 20.25 -28.53 9.82
C SER A 41 19.77 -29.88 10.36
N ASN A 42 20.68 -30.85 10.55
CA ASN A 42 20.35 -32.20 11.03
C ASN A 42 19.72 -32.17 12.42
N ASP A 43 20.14 -31.30 13.30
CA ASP A 43 19.54 -31.08 14.62
C ASP A 43 18.19 -30.37 14.56
N GLY A 44 17.81 -29.86 13.37
CA GLY A 44 16.53 -29.16 13.12
C GLY A 44 16.45 -27.78 13.73
N GLN A 45 17.53 -27.24 14.30
CA GLN A 45 17.52 -25.93 14.94
C GLN A 45 17.49 -24.78 13.94
N TYR A 46 18.15 -24.96 12.77
CA TYR A 46 18.23 -23.94 11.73
C TYR A 46 17.46 -24.36 10.48
N ASN A 47 16.67 -23.44 9.96
CA ASN A 47 15.98 -23.61 8.69
C ASN A 47 16.22 -22.39 7.81
N TRP A 48 16.57 -22.59 6.54
CA TRP A 48 16.70 -21.55 5.53
C TRP A 48 15.76 -21.85 4.38
N SER A 49 15.22 -20.81 3.78
CA SER A 49 14.36 -20.94 2.61
C SER A 49 14.70 -19.83 1.62
N PHE A 50 14.95 -20.21 0.38
CA PHE A 50 15.17 -19.28 -0.72
C PHE A 50 14.10 -19.48 -1.77
N GLY A 51 13.57 -18.39 -2.28
CA GLY A 51 12.54 -18.45 -3.29
C GLY A 51 12.35 -17.11 -3.97
N GLY A 52 11.41 -17.07 -4.88
CA GLY A 52 11.14 -15.86 -5.64
C GLY A 52 9.77 -15.86 -6.27
N ARG A 53 9.54 -14.86 -7.09
CA ARG A 53 8.36 -14.76 -7.94
C ARG A 53 8.61 -13.89 -9.16
N VAL A 54 7.88 -14.20 -10.23
CA VAL A 54 7.84 -13.41 -11.45
C VAL A 54 6.38 -13.22 -11.84
N TYR A 55 5.99 -11.97 -12.11
CA TYR A 55 4.70 -11.61 -12.67
C TYR A 55 4.87 -11.00 -14.04
N MET A 56 4.21 -11.58 -15.01
CA MET A 56 4.12 -11.09 -16.39
C MET A 56 2.71 -10.57 -16.59
N ASP A 57 2.59 -9.27 -16.83
CA ASP A 57 1.33 -8.56 -16.99
C ASP A 57 1.16 -8.09 -18.43
N GLY A 58 -0.07 -8.13 -18.89
CA GLY A 58 -0.54 -7.40 -20.06
C GLY A 58 -1.71 -6.50 -19.66
N VAL A 59 -1.76 -5.31 -20.20
CA VAL A 59 -2.90 -4.39 -20.08
C VAL A 59 -3.33 -3.97 -21.49
N TYR A 60 -4.65 -3.99 -21.70
CA TYR A 60 -5.27 -3.50 -22.92
C TYR A 60 -6.37 -2.50 -22.53
N TYR A 61 -6.21 -1.25 -22.96
CA TYR A 61 -7.20 -0.20 -22.77
C TYR A 61 -8.21 -0.26 -23.91
N MET A 62 -9.49 -0.28 -23.56
CA MET A 62 -10.62 -0.39 -24.49
C MET A 62 -11.31 0.97 -24.68
N GLU A 63 -11.32 1.78 -23.63
CA GLU A 63 -11.92 3.10 -23.60
C GLU A 63 -11.04 3.96 -22.71
N ASP A 64 -10.55 5.05 -23.26
CA ASP A 64 -9.74 6.04 -22.57
C ASP A 64 -9.92 7.39 -23.28
N ALA A 65 -10.26 8.43 -22.53
CA ALA A 65 -10.24 9.80 -23.04
C ALA A 65 -8.81 10.35 -23.13
N THR A 66 -7.90 9.78 -22.33
CA THR A 66 -6.45 10.02 -22.37
C THR A 66 -5.80 8.81 -23.02
N ASP A 67 -5.04 9.00 -24.09
CA ASP A 67 -4.42 7.92 -24.86
C ASP A 67 -3.42 7.09 -24.00
N LEU A 68 -3.96 6.04 -23.36
CA LEU A 68 -3.21 5.16 -22.45
C LEU A 68 -2.57 4.00 -23.22
N SER A 69 -1.31 3.77 -22.96
CA SER A 69 -0.54 2.75 -23.67
C SER A 69 -0.90 1.33 -23.25
N SER A 70 -1.50 0.55 -24.15
CA SER A 70 -1.63 -0.90 -24.00
C SER A 70 -0.25 -1.56 -24.12
N LYS A 71 0.13 -2.38 -23.14
CA LYS A 71 1.49 -2.95 -23.08
C LYS A 71 1.61 -4.23 -22.29
N THR A 72 2.76 -4.87 -22.39
CA THR A 72 3.18 -5.96 -21.53
C THR A 72 4.35 -5.54 -20.65
N SER A 73 4.45 -6.12 -19.46
CA SER A 73 5.51 -5.79 -18.50
C SER A 73 5.83 -6.95 -17.56
N LEU A 74 7.04 -6.94 -17.01
CA LEU A 74 7.41 -7.74 -15.85
C LEU A 74 7.14 -6.89 -14.60
N SER A 75 5.91 -6.94 -14.11
CA SER A 75 5.42 -6.04 -13.05
C SER A 75 5.99 -6.34 -11.67
N ASP A 76 6.46 -7.57 -11.44
CA ASP A 76 7.11 -7.95 -10.19
C ASP A 76 8.12 -9.08 -10.42
N VAL A 77 9.35 -8.84 -10.05
CA VAL A 77 10.42 -9.85 -10.07
C VAL A 77 11.08 -9.80 -8.70
N ARG A 78 10.91 -10.84 -7.89
CA ARG A 78 11.44 -10.86 -6.52
C ARG A 78 12.28 -12.08 -6.23
N LEU A 79 13.27 -11.86 -5.39
CA LEU A 79 14.01 -12.89 -4.69
C LEU A 79 13.93 -12.65 -3.19
N TYR A 80 13.78 -13.71 -2.41
CA TYR A 80 13.77 -13.62 -0.96
C TYR A 80 14.56 -14.75 -0.32
N GLY A 81 15.17 -14.43 0.81
CA GLY A 81 15.72 -15.38 1.77
C GLY A 81 14.98 -15.29 3.10
N LYS A 82 14.78 -16.42 3.74
CA LYS A 82 14.28 -16.54 5.12
C LYS A 82 15.21 -17.44 5.90
N ALA A 83 15.40 -17.10 7.17
CA ALA A 83 16.10 -17.94 8.13
C ALA A 83 15.25 -18.05 9.40
N SER A 84 15.24 -19.22 10.03
CA SER A 84 14.62 -19.39 11.36
C SER A 84 15.49 -20.27 12.25
N TRP A 85 15.58 -19.86 13.52
CA TRP A 85 16.34 -20.58 14.56
C TRP A 85 15.73 -20.32 15.92
N GLY A 86 15.39 -21.40 16.61
CA GLY A 86 14.70 -21.31 17.90
C GLY A 86 13.39 -20.50 17.80
N LYS A 87 13.34 -19.37 18.52
CA LYS A 87 12.19 -18.44 18.53
C LYS A 87 12.35 -17.28 17.56
N TRP A 88 13.44 -17.23 16.80
CA TRP A 88 13.77 -16.15 15.88
C TRP A 88 13.47 -16.56 14.45
N ASP A 89 13.01 -15.62 13.66
CA ASP A 89 12.98 -15.71 12.21
C ASP A 89 13.35 -14.36 11.57
N ALA A 90 14.05 -14.43 10.45
CA ALA A 90 14.46 -13.29 9.67
C ALA A 90 14.01 -13.45 8.22
N LYS A 91 13.78 -12.34 7.55
CA LYS A 91 13.46 -12.30 6.13
C LYS A 91 14.16 -11.14 5.46
N ILE A 92 14.70 -11.40 4.28
CA ILE A 92 15.15 -10.40 3.31
C ILE A 92 14.43 -10.63 2.00
N ASN A 93 13.94 -9.56 1.35
CA ASN A 93 13.17 -9.65 0.13
C ASN A 93 13.42 -8.41 -0.73
N PHE A 94 13.86 -8.60 -1.96
CA PHE A 94 14.13 -7.54 -2.91
C PHE A 94 13.29 -7.72 -4.17
N SER A 95 12.88 -6.61 -4.76
CA SER A 95 12.25 -6.54 -6.08
C SER A 95 13.22 -5.94 -7.09
N PHE A 96 13.25 -6.53 -8.28
CA PHE A 96 14.10 -6.15 -9.42
C PHE A 96 13.26 -5.66 -10.61
N ALA A 97 11.98 -5.37 -10.38
CA ALA A 97 11.11 -4.86 -11.43
C ALA A 97 11.55 -3.48 -11.93
N ASN A 98 11.28 -3.20 -13.22
CA ASN A 98 11.54 -1.90 -13.86
C ASN A 98 13.02 -1.46 -13.80
N ASN A 99 13.96 -2.39 -13.86
CA ASN A 99 15.40 -2.13 -13.80
C ASN A 99 15.85 -1.39 -12.52
N LYS A 100 15.05 -1.46 -11.45
CA LYS A 100 15.37 -0.86 -10.15
C LYS A 100 15.38 -1.96 -9.08
N VAL A 101 16.25 -1.77 -8.08
CA VAL A 101 16.28 -2.65 -6.90
C VAL A 101 15.56 -1.96 -5.76
N HIS A 102 14.48 -2.58 -5.28
CA HIS A 102 13.72 -2.08 -4.15
C HIS A 102 13.73 -3.08 -3.01
N ALA A 103 14.11 -2.63 -1.84
CA ALA A 103 13.90 -3.37 -0.60
C ALA A 103 12.39 -3.52 -0.34
N LYS A 104 11.98 -4.74 0.03
CA LYS A 104 10.58 -5.04 0.40
C LYS A 104 10.52 -5.41 1.88
N ASP A 105 10.42 -6.68 2.21
CA ASP A 105 10.44 -7.10 3.62
C ASP A 105 11.89 -7.35 4.06
N ILE A 106 12.38 -6.60 5.04
CA ILE A 106 13.68 -6.83 5.68
C ILE A 106 13.43 -6.72 7.18
N TYR A 107 13.33 -7.85 7.87
CA TYR A 107 12.99 -7.83 9.28
C TYR A 107 13.56 -9.01 10.06
N LEU A 108 13.64 -8.82 11.36
CA LEU A 108 13.85 -9.83 12.39
C LEU A 108 12.56 -9.95 13.22
N ASN A 109 12.11 -11.16 13.51
CA ASN A 109 10.95 -11.47 14.30
C ASN A 109 11.32 -12.38 15.47
N TYR A 110 10.81 -12.11 16.66
CA TYR A 110 10.93 -12.97 17.83
C TYR A 110 9.56 -13.45 18.28
N SER A 111 9.36 -14.76 18.37
CA SER A 111 8.14 -15.40 18.78
C SER A 111 8.15 -15.72 20.27
N PHE A 112 7.32 -15.03 21.05
CA PHE A 112 7.13 -15.33 22.46
C PHE A 112 6.41 -16.67 22.63
N SER A 113 5.40 -16.89 21.77
CA SER A 113 4.60 -18.11 21.68
C SER A 113 4.26 -18.42 20.23
N LYS A 114 3.48 -19.45 19.99
CA LYS A 114 2.94 -19.77 18.66
C LYS A 114 2.04 -18.67 18.09
N ASN A 115 1.45 -17.85 18.95
CA ASN A 115 0.43 -16.88 18.61
C ASN A 115 0.82 -15.44 18.94
N SER A 116 2.04 -15.19 19.40
CA SER A 116 2.49 -13.85 19.72
C SER A 116 3.94 -13.63 19.35
N SER A 117 4.24 -12.48 18.75
CA SER A 117 5.57 -12.11 18.29
C SER A 117 5.78 -10.60 18.27
N ILE A 118 7.05 -10.22 18.31
CA ILE A 118 7.51 -8.86 18.03
C ILE A 118 8.37 -8.87 16.78
N ARG A 119 8.21 -7.88 15.92
CA ARG A 119 8.93 -7.73 14.67
C ARG A 119 9.61 -6.38 14.61
N VAL A 120 10.86 -6.35 14.13
CA VAL A 120 11.65 -5.13 13.94
C VAL A 120 12.22 -5.13 12.52
N GLY A 121 12.16 -4.01 11.81
CA GLY A 121 12.68 -3.85 10.46
C GLY A 121 11.67 -3.21 9.52
N ASN A 122 11.82 -3.44 8.21
CA ASN A 122 10.94 -2.92 7.16
C ASN A 122 9.88 -3.97 6.79
N PHE A 123 8.63 -3.67 7.07
CA PHE A 123 7.49 -4.56 6.79
C PHE A 123 6.19 -3.76 6.68
N PHE A 124 5.10 -4.40 6.25
CA PHE A 124 3.80 -3.73 6.19
C PHE A 124 3.33 -3.29 7.57
N GLU A 125 2.92 -2.04 7.69
CA GLU A 125 2.19 -1.57 8.85
C GLU A 125 0.84 -2.31 8.96
N PRO A 126 0.35 -2.60 10.18
CA PRO A 126 -0.91 -3.32 10.36
C PRO A 126 -2.11 -2.39 10.13
N PHE A 127 -2.48 -2.16 8.87
CA PHE A 127 -3.55 -1.27 8.48
C PHE A 127 -4.41 -1.87 7.36
N GLY A 128 -5.67 -2.16 7.66
CA GLY A 128 -6.62 -2.77 6.74
C GLY A 128 -6.22 -4.17 6.27
N ILE A 129 -6.98 -4.71 5.33
CA ILE A 129 -6.71 -5.99 4.65
C ILE A 129 -5.77 -5.73 3.47
N GLN A 130 -6.16 -4.86 2.51
CA GLN A 130 -5.38 -4.66 1.28
C GLN A 130 -4.00 -4.04 1.55
N GLY A 131 -3.88 -3.19 2.57
CA GLY A 131 -2.61 -2.60 3.00
C GLY A 131 -1.64 -3.59 3.65
N SER A 132 -2.14 -4.71 4.17
CA SER A 132 -1.37 -5.66 4.99
C SER A 132 -1.03 -6.96 4.28
N ILE A 133 -1.68 -7.28 3.16
CA ILE A 133 -1.44 -8.54 2.45
C ILE A 133 -0.43 -8.41 1.32
N SER A 134 0.21 -9.54 1.02
CA SER A 134 1.09 -9.62 -0.15
C SER A 134 0.28 -9.69 -1.44
N SER A 135 0.72 -9.00 -2.49
CA SER A 135 0.11 -9.05 -3.83
C SER A 135 0.01 -10.47 -4.44
N LYS A 136 0.75 -11.45 -3.92
CA LYS A 136 0.60 -12.86 -4.31
C LYS A 136 -0.72 -13.47 -3.81
N ASP A 137 -1.28 -12.92 -2.74
CA ASP A 137 -2.46 -13.42 -2.05
C ASP A 137 -3.69 -12.52 -2.30
N SER A 138 -3.51 -11.32 -2.92
CA SER A 138 -4.62 -10.47 -3.36
C SER A 138 -5.51 -11.18 -4.38
N ARG A 139 -6.81 -10.88 -4.39
CA ARG A 139 -7.76 -11.51 -5.32
C ARG A 139 -7.72 -10.88 -6.71
N PHE A 140 -7.69 -9.57 -6.80
CA PHE A 140 -7.55 -8.84 -8.06
C PHE A 140 -6.09 -8.53 -8.37
N ILE A 141 -5.80 -8.23 -9.63
CA ILE A 141 -4.50 -7.69 -10.08
C ILE A 141 -4.41 -6.23 -9.63
N GLY A 142 -3.86 -6.01 -8.45
CA GLY A 142 -3.83 -4.71 -7.78
C GLY A 142 -4.90 -4.56 -6.71
N ASN A 143 -4.76 -3.51 -5.91
CA ASN A 143 -5.74 -3.12 -4.91
C ASN A 143 -6.97 -2.48 -5.60
N SER A 144 -8.04 -2.22 -4.85
CA SER A 144 -9.07 -1.26 -5.25
C SER A 144 -8.44 0.14 -5.32
N PHE A 145 -9.04 1.07 -6.04
CA PHE A 145 -8.49 2.43 -6.10
C PHE A 145 -8.55 3.13 -4.74
N SER A 146 -9.60 2.89 -3.94
CA SER A 146 -9.63 3.32 -2.54
C SER A 146 -8.50 2.67 -1.71
N GLY A 147 -8.27 1.37 -1.88
CA GLY A 147 -7.15 0.68 -1.24
C GLY A 147 -5.78 1.17 -1.73
N GLU A 148 -5.66 1.59 -2.99
CA GLU A 148 -4.44 2.20 -3.53
C GLU A 148 -4.18 3.58 -2.92
N ALA A 149 -5.20 4.44 -2.86
CA ALA A 149 -5.08 5.79 -2.32
C ALA A 149 -4.81 5.81 -0.81
N PHE A 150 -5.49 4.96 -0.05
CA PHE A 150 -5.55 5.12 1.40
C PHE A 150 -4.74 4.10 2.20
N SER A 151 -4.35 2.95 1.63
CA SER A 151 -3.56 1.96 2.34
C SER A 151 -2.18 2.48 2.71
N ILE A 152 -1.66 1.94 3.81
CA ILE A 152 -0.30 2.17 4.25
C ILE A 152 0.59 1.04 3.70
N GLY A 153 1.75 1.38 3.25
CA GLY A 153 2.71 0.41 2.72
C GLY A 153 3.62 -0.18 3.80
N ARG A 154 4.90 -0.34 3.44
CA ARG A 154 5.98 -0.77 4.34
C ARG A 154 6.68 0.44 4.92
N SER A 155 7.04 0.33 6.20
CA SER A 155 7.86 1.29 6.92
C SER A 155 8.85 0.57 7.83
N VAL A 156 9.90 1.24 8.19
CA VAL A 156 10.86 0.74 9.19
C VAL A 156 10.26 0.97 10.57
N GLY A 157 10.15 -0.08 11.37
CA GLY A 157 9.54 0.07 12.69
C GLY A 157 9.61 -1.19 13.54
N ILE A 158 8.86 -1.13 14.62
CA ILE A 158 8.67 -2.23 15.58
C ILE A 158 7.18 -2.43 15.81
N ALA A 159 6.72 -3.68 15.74
CA ALA A 159 5.33 -4.02 15.99
C ALA A 159 5.21 -5.33 16.78
N TYR A 160 4.25 -5.35 17.67
CA TYR A 160 3.80 -6.56 18.38
C TYR A 160 2.53 -7.08 17.71
N THR A 161 2.45 -8.40 17.54
CA THR A 161 1.27 -9.08 17.00
C THR A 161 0.89 -10.24 17.91
N THR A 162 -0.41 -10.36 18.19
CA THR A 162 -0.97 -11.54 18.86
C THR A 162 -2.30 -11.92 18.22
N PHE A 163 -2.62 -13.22 18.19
CA PHE A 163 -3.84 -13.71 17.57
C PHE A 163 -4.34 -15.00 18.25
N SER A 164 -5.59 -15.29 18.00
CA SER A 164 -6.24 -16.60 18.30
C SER A 164 -7.20 -16.91 17.15
N ASP A 165 -7.96 -17.98 17.29
CA ASP A 165 -9.01 -18.30 16.32
C ASP A 165 -10.10 -17.20 16.24
N LYS A 166 -10.26 -16.40 17.32
CA LYS A 166 -11.32 -15.39 17.43
C LYS A 166 -10.84 -13.94 17.36
N TYR A 167 -9.56 -13.68 17.49
CA TYR A 167 -9.05 -12.30 17.42
C TYR A 167 -7.67 -12.23 16.79
N PHE A 168 -7.40 -11.09 16.21
CA PHE A 168 -6.07 -10.67 15.77
C PHE A 168 -5.84 -9.22 16.24
N LEU A 169 -4.73 -9.00 16.93
CA LEU A 169 -4.31 -7.67 17.37
C LEU A 169 -2.88 -7.43 16.94
N SER A 170 -2.63 -6.30 16.32
CA SER A 170 -1.27 -5.88 15.95
C SER A 170 -1.14 -4.38 16.12
N GLY A 171 -0.02 -3.93 16.67
CA GLY A 171 0.25 -2.50 16.82
C GLY A 171 1.74 -2.23 16.93
N GLY A 172 2.15 -1.04 16.49
CA GLY A 172 3.55 -0.68 16.48
C GLY A 172 3.79 0.80 16.21
N VAL A 173 5.07 1.15 16.28
CA VAL A 173 5.58 2.47 15.92
C VAL A 173 6.54 2.33 14.75
N PHE A 174 6.47 3.29 13.83
CA PHE A 174 7.17 3.22 12.56
C PHE A 174 7.78 4.57 12.24
N GLY A 175 8.90 4.58 11.55
CA GLY A 175 9.55 5.73 10.95
C GLY A 175 9.31 5.77 9.44
N GLY A 176 10.20 6.44 8.72
CA GLY A 176 10.11 6.60 7.27
C GLY A 176 10.28 5.31 6.49
N ARG A 177 10.11 5.41 5.19
CA ARG A 177 10.30 4.31 4.23
C ARG A 177 11.77 4.14 3.88
N ILE A 178 12.22 2.90 3.62
CA ILE A 178 13.57 2.66 3.07
C ILE A 178 13.69 3.30 1.69
N GLY A 179 14.76 4.06 1.45
CA GLY A 179 15.05 4.67 0.14
C GLY A 179 14.34 5.99 -0.09
N ASN A 180 13.89 6.64 0.96
CA ASN A 180 13.54 8.04 0.91
C ASN A 180 14.87 8.82 0.92
N ASP A 181 15.28 9.29 -0.26
CA ASP A 181 16.50 10.10 -0.44
C ASP A 181 16.18 11.61 -0.27
N GLU A 182 15.04 11.93 0.30
CA GLU A 182 14.59 13.30 0.50
C GLU A 182 15.37 13.95 1.63
N MET A 183 15.71 15.21 1.46
CA MET A 183 16.29 16.02 2.53
C MET A 183 15.18 16.44 3.49
N GLY A 184 15.50 16.49 4.76
CA GLY A 184 14.58 16.84 5.82
C GLY A 184 14.31 15.69 6.79
N ASP A 185 13.54 15.95 7.84
CA ASP A 185 13.24 14.98 8.87
C ASP A 185 12.28 13.89 8.41
N ALA A 186 12.64 12.63 8.67
CA ALA A 186 11.74 11.52 8.46
C ALA A 186 10.52 11.62 9.38
N GLY A 187 9.36 11.31 8.83
CA GLY A 187 8.12 11.18 9.59
C GLY A 187 8.11 9.95 10.49
N TYR A 188 7.09 9.88 11.32
CA TYR A 188 6.85 8.70 12.17
C TYR A 188 5.36 8.44 12.32
N SER A 189 5.00 7.22 12.71
CA SER A 189 3.61 6.85 12.94
C SER A 189 3.45 5.87 14.08
N ALA A 190 2.25 5.87 14.66
CA ALA A 190 1.74 4.79 15.49
C ALA A 190 0.54 4.17 14.77
N THR A 191 0.60 2.87 14.50
CA THR A 191 -0.42 2.14 13.74
C THR A 191 -0.87 0.91 14.50
N ALA A 192 -2.19 0.69 14.57
CA ALA A 192 -2.79 -0.47 15.22
C ALA A 192 -3.95 -1.04 14.39
N LYS A 193 -4.13 -2.35 14.48
CA LYS A 193 -5.22 -3.11 13.88
C LYS A 193 -5.79 -4.09 14.90
N ALA A 194 -7.11 -4.13 15.00
CA ALA A 194 -7.85 -5.08 15.80
C ALA A 194 -8.92 -5.77 14.95
N VAL A 195 -8.99 -7.10 15.06
CA VAL A 195 -9.97 -7.92 14.36
C VAL A 195 -10.65 -8.84 15.36
N TYR A 196 -11.95 -8.99 15.23
CA TYR A 196 -12.74 -9.97 15.93
C TYR A 196 -13.43 -10.91 14.94
N SER A 197 -13.23 -12.21 15.11
CA SER A 197 -13.80 -13.27 14.27
C SER A 197 -14.72 -14.14 15.09
N PRO A 198 -16.01 -13.76 15.28
CA PRO A 198 -16.96 -14.51 16.10
C PRO A 198 -17.23 -15.91 15.56
N ILE A 199 -17.10 -16.10 14.25
CA ILE A 199 -17.32 -17.36 13.56
C ILE A 199 -16.06 -17.71 12.78
N VAL A 200 -15.41 -18.81 13.19
CA VAL A 200 -14.31 -19.45 12.44
C VAL A 200 -14.57 -20.96 12.51
N LYS A 201 -15.13 -21.49 11.44
CA LYS A 201 -15.43 -22.92 11.26
C LYS A 201 -15.00 -23.34 9.86
N GLU A 202 -14.92 -24.65 9.62
CA GLU A 202 -14.70 -25.16 8.28
C GLU A 202 -15.76 -24.63 7.31
N GLY A 203 -15.32 -24.02 6.21
CA GLY A 203 -16.17 -23.42 5.19
C GLY A 203 -16.95 -22.17 5.64
N MET A 204 -16.81 -21.69 6.88
CA MET A 204 -17.56 -20.53 7.36
C MET A 204 -16.72 -19.63 8.25
N THR A 205 -16.59 -18.37 7.87
CA THR A 205 -15.90 -17.34 8.65
C THR A 205 -16.70 -16.05 8.62
N PHE A 206 -16.74 -15.37 9.75
CA PHE A 206 -17.17 -13.97 9.82
C PHE A 206 -16.15 -13.19 10.63
N HIS A 207 -15.63 -12.10 10.03
CA HIS A 207 -14.57 -11.27 10.56
C HIS A 207 -14.99 -9.81 10.45
N ILE A 208 -14.85 -9.06 11.52
CA ILE A 208 -14.95 -7.60 11.56
C ILE A 208 -13.69 -7.03 12.17
N GLY A 209 -13.22 -5.92 11.66
CA GLY A 209 -12.01 -5.30 12.16
C GLY A 209 -11.97 -3.80 11.94
N ALA A 210 -11.02 -3.18 12.63
CA ALA A 210 -10.71 -1.76 12.47
C ALA A 210 -9.21 -1.55 12.59
N SER A 211 -8.74 -0.49 11.93
CA SER A 211 -7.35 -0.05 12.01
C SER A 211 -7.30 1.46 12.14
N ALA A 212 -6.28 1.95 12.85
CA ALA A 212 -6.00 3.37 12.98
C ALA A 212 -4.50 3.62 12.84
N SER A 213 -4.13 4.73 12.21
CA SER A 213 -2.75 5.21 12.14
C SER A 213 -2.73 6.71 12.34
N TYR A 214 -1.95 7.17 13.30
CA TYR A 214 -1.65 8.58 13.50
C TYR A 214 -0.22 8.83 13.07
N ARG A 215 -0.02 9.80 12.16
CA ARG A 215 1.23 9.98 11.43
C ARG A 215 1.68 11.43 11.42
N LEU A 216 2.98 11.62 11.54
CA LEU A 216 3.67 12.81 11.06
C LEU A 216 4.27 12.46 9.69
N PRO A 217 3.89 13.12 8.60
CA PRO A 217 4.47 12.85 7.28
C PRO A 217 5.97 13.15 7.20
N ASP A 218 6.68 12.56 6.23
CA ASP A 218 8.07 12.92 5.94
C ASP A 218 8.15 14.38 5.48
N ALA A 219 9.23 15.08 5.82
CA ALA A 219 9.52 16.39 5.23
C ALA A 219 10.02 16.22 3.78
N ASN A 220 9.54 17.07 2.87
CA ASN A 220 9.84 16.98 1.43
C ASN A 220 10.98 17.93 1.02
N GLY A 221 12.07 17.93 1.76
CA GLY A 221 13.24 18.73 1.48
C GLY A 221 13.51 19.81 2.51
N PHE A 222 14.63 20.48 2.34
CA PHE A 222 15.11 21.53 3.20
C PHE A 222 15.00 22.86 2.48
N ASP A 223 14.28 23.83 3.04
CA ASP A 223 14.30 25.19 2.56
C ASP A 223 15.31 26.01 3.39
N GLU A 224 16.51 26.19 2.85
CA GLU A 224 17.57 26.97 3.51
C GLU A 224 17.12 28.37 3.92
N LYS A 225 16.13 28.94 3.24
CA LYS A 225 15.64 30.29 3.49
C LYS A 225 14.80 30.40 4.77
N TYR A 226 14.06 29.36 5.10
CA TYR A 226 13.15 29.38 6.24
C TYR A 226 13.65 28.55 7.43
N ASN A 227 14.67 27.74 7.25
CA ASN A 227 15.29 26.88 8.26
C ASN A 227 14.27 26.09 9.09
N ASP A 228 13.17 25.69 8.45
CA ASP A 228 12.03 25.03 9.08
C ASP A 228 11.66 23.77 8.27
N ASP A 229 12.10 22.61 8.73
CA ASP A 229 11.82 21.30 8.13
C ASP A 229 10.31 21.00 8.07
N ASP A 230 9.53 21.67 8.90
CA ASP A 230 8.08 21.52 8.95
C ASP A 230 7.37 22.22 7.78
N TYR A 231 8.03 23.13 7.08
CA TYR A 231 7.43 23.91 5.99
C TYR A 231 7.05 23.07 4.78
N ASN A 232 7.83 22.03 4.48
CA ASN A 232 7.70 21.24 3.26
C ASN A 232 7.07 19.86 3.46
N ARG A 233 6.21 19.70 4.47
CA ARG A 233 5.46 18.43 4.62
C ARG A 233 4.26 18.42 3.69
N GLU A 234 4.23 17.43 2.81
CA GLU A 234 3.15 17.21 1.86
C GLU A 234 2.63 15.78 2.01
N VAL A 235 1.33 15.61 1.88
CA VAL A 235 0.68 14.29 1.79
C VAL A 235 0.04 14.16 0.41
N VAL A 236 0.34 13.05 -0.27
CA VAL A 236 -0.21 12.76 -1.60
C VAL A 236 -1.06 11.50 -1.54
N TYR A 237 -2.30 11.62 -1.99
CA TYR A 237 -3.20 10.49 -2.23
C TYR A 237 -3.41 10.35 -3.72
N ALA A 238 -3.12 9.17 -4.27
CA ALA A 238 -3.24 8.95 -5.69
C ALA A 238 -3.73 7.55 -6.01
N ALA A 239 -4.61 7.44 -7.00
CA ALA A 239 -5.10 6.18 -7.52
C ALA A 239 -5.37 6.24 -9.02
N GLY A 240 -5.28 5.10 -9.67
CA GLY A 240 -5.54 4.97 -11.10
C GLY A 240 -4.78 3.78 -11.71
N PRO A 241 -5.10 3.41 -12.97
CA PRO A 241 -4.50 2.23 -13.60
C PRO A 241 -2.99 2.37 -13.81
N GLU A 242 -2.57 3.28 -14.67
CA GLU A 242 -1.16 3.65 -14.93
C GLU A 242 -0.94 5.15 -14.75
N HIS A 243 -1.83 5.94 -15.33
CA HIS A 243 -1.97 7.34 -15.00
C HIS A 243 -2.78 7.47 -13.70
N LYS A 244 -2.34 8.33 -12.80
CA LYS A 244 -3.04 8.60 -11.54
C LYS A 244 -4.09 9.67 -11.77
N PHE A 245 -5.26 9.27 -12.28
CA PHE A 245 -6.38 10.17 -12.54
C PHE A 245 -6.93 10.82 -11.27
N LEU A 246 -6.89 10.08 -10.16
CA LEU A 246 -7.19 10.62 -8.84
C LEU A 246 -5.86 10.99 -8.19
N ASN A 247 -5.69 12.27 -7.87
CA ASN A 247 -4.44 12.78 -7.33
C ASN A 247 -4.66 14.03 -6.49
N ALA A 248 -4.60 13.88 -5.17
CA ALA A 248 -4.72 14.96 -4.21
C ALA A 248 -3.36 15.23 -3.56
N HIS A 249 -2.87 16.44 -3.75
CA HIS A 249 -1.69 16.96 -3.09
C HIS A 249 -2.12 17.88 -1.95
N ILE A 250 -1.68 17.63 -0.73
CA ILE A 250 -2.03 18.42 0.45
C ILE A 250 -0.76 18.97 1.07
N ALA A 251 -0.48 20.23 0.77
CA ALA A 251 0.66 20.96 1.33
C ALA A 251 0.41 21.36 2.78
N HIS A 252 1.48 21.71 3.48
CA HIS A 252 1.48 22.17 4.87
C HIS A 252 0.84 21.16 5.84
N ALA A 253 1.04 19.89 5.55
CA ALA A 253 0.51 18.82 6.40
C ALA A 253 1.23 18.80 7.75
N GLY A 254 0.46 18.95 8.83
CA GLY A 254 0.94 18.75 10.19
C GLY A 254 0.93 17.28 10.55
N ASN A 255 -0.23 16.74 10.81
CA ASN A 255 -0.43 15.32 11.13
C ASN A 255 -1.51 14.71 10.25
N GLU A 256 -1.52 13.41 10.16
CA GLU A 256 -2.48 12.65 9.40
C GLU A 256 -3.12 11.57 10.30
N LEU A 257 -4.44 11.49 10.32
CA LEU A 257 -5.20 10.42 10.95
C LEU A 257 -5.82 9.56 9.87
N LYS A 258 -5.43 8.30 9.79
CA LYS A 258 -6.04 7.29 8.91
C LYS A 258 -6.87 6.33 9.74
N LEU A 259 -8.10 6.10 9.33
CA LEU A 259 -8.98 5.10 9.91
C LEU A 259 -9.44 4.12 8.83
N ASN A 260 -9.61 2.88 9.22
CA ASN A 260 -10.13 1.82 8.36
C ASN A 260 -11.08 0.93 9.15
N ALA A 261 -12.20 0.56 8.53
CA ALA A 261 -13.08 -0.49 8.98
C ALA A 261 -13.10 -1.61 7.95
N GLU A 262 -13.13 -2.87 8.41
CA GLU A 262 -13.06 -4.03 7.52
C GLU A 262 -14.06 -5.11 7.92
N VAL A 263 -14.62 -5.76 6.90
CA VAL A 263 -15.49 -6.93 7.04
C VAL A 263 -15.05 -7.99 6.05
N LEU A 264 -15.00 -9.23 6.51
CA LEU A 264 -14.74 -10.39 5.66
C LEU A 264 -15.63 -11.55 6.10
N ALA A 265 -16.34 -12.15 5.15
CA ALA A 265 -17.15 -13.31 5.37
C ALA A 265 -16.88 -14.39 4.33
N THR A 266 -16.94 -15.66 4.75
CA THR A 266 -16.92 -16.81 3.84
C THR A 266 -18.05 -17.77 4.20
N TYR A 267 -18.66 -18.37 3.19
CA TYR A 267 -19.61 -19.46 3.34
C TYR A 267 -19.40 -20.48 2.22
N GLY A 268 -18.77 -21.60 2.55
CA GLY A 268 -18.37 -22.60 1.57
C GLY A 268 -17.51 -22.00 0.46
N ARG A 269 -18.06 -21.98 -0.74
CA ARG A 269 -17.42 -21.46 -1.97
C ARG A 269 -17.59 -19.97 -2.19
N PHE A 270 -18.31 -19.27 -1.32
CA PHE A 270 -18.54 -17.84 -1.41
C PHE A 270 -17.66 -17.07 -0.44
N MET A 271 -17.19 -15.90 -0.86
CA MET A 271 -16.55 -14.93 0.00
C MET A 271 -17.05 -13.53 -0.32
N VAL A 272 -17.10 -12.68 0.71
CA VAL A 272 -17.28 -11.23 0.61
C VAL A 272 -16.25 -10.55 1.47
N GLN A 273 -15.68 -9.48 0.97
CA GLN A 273 -14.73 -8.63 1.69
C GLN A 273 -15.03 -7.17 1.36
N SER A 274 -14.96 -6.32 2.37
CA SER A 274 -15.16 -4.88 2.23
C SER A 274 -14.23 -4.15 3.18
N GLU A 275 -13.77 -2.98 2.75
CA GLU A 275 -13.09 -2.01 3.60
C GLU A 275 -13.64 -0.61 3.31
N TYR A 276 -13.76 0.19 4.37
CA TYR A 276 -14.02 1.62 4.32
C TYR A 276 -12.81 2.35 4.90
N TYR A 277 -12.38 3.39 4.22
CA TYR A 277 -11.25 4.23 4.61
C TYR A 277 -11.75 5.66 4.80
N THR A 278 -11.27 6.32 5.85
CA THR A 278 -11.41 7.76 6.02
C THR A 278 -10.11 8.33 6.54
N ASN A 279 -9.68 9.41 5.97
CA ASN A 279 -8.41 10.05 6.27
C ASN A 279 -8.62 11.53 6.49
N LYS A 280 -7.97 12.04 7.54
CA LYS A 280 -7.95 13.46 7.86
C LYS A 280 -6.52 13.94 7.94
N VAL A 281 -6.22 14.97 7.18
CA VAL A 281 -4.94 15.68 7.23
C VAL A 281 -5.14 16.99 7.98
N TYR A 282 -4.51 17.09 9.14
CA TYR A 282 -4.45 18.30 9.93
C TYR A 282 -3.39 19.20 9.33
N ARG A 283 -3.79 20.39 8.89
CA ARG A 283 -2.86 21.34 8.25
C ARG A 283 -2.35 22.35 9.26
N LYS A 284 -1.11 22.82 9.05
CA LYS A 284 -0.52 23.88 9.86
C LYS A 284 -1.04 25.24 9.39
N SER A 285 -1.58 26.03 10.27
CA SER A 285 -1.99 27.41 10.01
C SER A 285 -0.79 28.38 10.10
N ASN A 286 -0.92 29.54 9.47
CA ASN A 286 0.01 30.66 9.47
C ASN A 286 1.31 30.52 8.67
N TYR A 287 1.50 29.44 7.91
CA TYR A 287 2.69 29.27 7.06
C TYR A 287 2.74 30.25 5.90
N ASP A 288 1.64 30.41 5.19
CA ASP A 288 1.58 31.27 4.00
C ASP A 288 1.67 32.76 4.33
N LEU A 289 1.32 33.18 5.55
CA LEU A 289 1.49 34.55 6.01
C LEU A 289 2.96 34.99 5.98
N GLN A 290 3.86 34.14 6.47
CA GLN A 290 5.30 34.48 6.46
C GLN A 290 5.85 34.54 5.04
N PHE A 291 5.43 33.62 4.16
CA PHE A 291 5.82 33.63 2.77
C PHE A 291 5.24 34.84 2.03
N ALA A 292 3.97 35.11 2.21
CA ALA A 292 3.30 36.25 1.58
C ALA A 292 3.87 37.59 2.05
N HIS A 293 4.21 37.72 3.33
CA HIS A 293 4.91 38.91 3.87
C HIS A 293 6.33 39.07 3.32
N SER A 294 6.99 37.97 2.94
CA SER A 294 8.33 38.01 2.37
C SER A 294 8.37 38.34 0.88
N ARG A 295 7.25 38.24 0.15
CA ARG A 295 7.13 38.40 -1.30
C ARG A 295 5.89 39.19 -1.72
N PRO A 296 5.71 40.43 -1.23
CA PRO A 296 4.54 41.24 -1.54
C PRO A 296 4.41 41.59 -3.04
N ASP A 297 5.52 41.59 -3.76
CA ASP A 297 5.65 41.87 -5.21
C ASP A 297 5.05 40.75 -6.09
N MET A 298 4.98 39.51 -5.59
CA MET A 298 4.47 38.38 -6.38
C MET A 298 2.95 38.34 -6.49
N TRP A 299 2.25 38.93 -5.52
CA TRP A 299 0.81 38.74 -5.38
C TRP A 299 -0.02 39.98 -5.70
N GLY A 300 0.61 41.14 -5.93
CA GLY A 300 -0.06 42.40 -6.29
C GLY A 300 -0.97 42.96 -5.17
N TRP A 301 -0.90 42.40 -3.96
CA TRP A 301 -1.66 42.82 -2.79
C TRP A 301 -0.73 43.44 -1.75
N SER A 302 -1.18 44.50 -1.11
CA SER A 302 -0.48 45.08 0.04
C SER A 302 -0.62 44.14 1.23
N SER A 303 0.49 43.69 1.80
CA SER A 303 0.55 42.84 2.99
C SER A 303 -0.09 43.48 4.24
N THR A 304 -0.60 44.70 4.12
CA THR A 304 -1.26 45.46 5.18
C THR A 304 -2.77 45.49 5.04
N GLU A 305 -3.37 44.90 4.04
CA GLU A 305 -4.83 44.84 3.92
C GLU A 305 -5.39 43.79 4.87
N LYS A 306 -6.34 44.24 5.70
CA LYS A 306 -7.03 43.45 6.70
C LYS A 306 -7.87 42.35 6.05
N GLY A 307 -7.77 41.68 5.28
CA GLY A 307 -8.39 40.50 4.66
C GLY A 307 -7.35 39.49 4.18
N PHE A 308 -6.13 39.98 4.04
CA PHE A 308 -5.02 39.14 3.59
C PHE A 308 -4.58 38.18 4.69
N GLU A 309 -4.46 38.65 5.93
CA GLU A 309 -4.13 37.81 7.08
C GLU A 309 -5.23 36.80 7.38
N ASP A 310 -6.51 37.23 7.28
CA ASP A 310 -7.67 36.36 7.49
C ASP A 310 -7.77 35.28 6.39
N TRP A 311 -7.28 35.55 5.20
CA TRP A 311 -7.40 34.66 4.06
C TRP A 311 -6.23 33.68 3.93
N TYR A 312 -4.99 34.11 4.15
CA TYR A 312 -3.79 33.30 4.05
C TYR A 312 -3.43 32.55 5.34
N GLY A 313 -3.87 33.06 6.49
CA GLY A 313 -3.50 32.52 7.79
C GLY A 313 -4.27 31.29 8.24
N VAL A 314 -5.37 30.96 7.57
CA VAL A 314 -6.23 29.83 7.93
C VAL A 314 -6.08 28.69 6.94
N GLN A 315 -5.52 27.58 7.39
CA GLN A 315 -5.45 26.33 6.65
C GLN A 315 -6.53 25.39 7.19
N ARG A 316 -7.48 25.01 6.35
CA ARG A 316 -8.50 24.03 6.72
C ARG A 316 -7.95 22.61 6.71
N ASP A 317 -8.32 21.80 7.69
CA ASP A 317 -8.08 20.35 7.65
C ASP A 317 -8.80 19.74 6.44
N ILE A 318 -8.20 18.71 5.85
CA ILE A 318 -8.71 18.04 4.65
C ILE A 318 -9.17 16.63 5.01
N GLU A 319 -10.37 16.26 4.60
CA GLU A 319 -10.95 14.94 4.83
C GLU A 319 -11.26 14.26 3.50
N MET A 320 -10.89 12.98 3.37
CA MET A 320 -11.12 12.17 2.18
C MET A 320 -11.52 10.76 2.59
N ASP A 321 -12.29 10.09 1.73
CA ASP A 321 -12.75 8.74 2.01
C ASP A 321 -12.88 7.85 0.77
N GLY A 322 -13.10 6.57 1.01
CA GLY A 322 -13.37 5.61 -0.04
C GLY A 322 -13.68 4.22 0.53
N TYR A 323 -14.30 3.41 -0.29
CA TYR A 323 -14.62 2.04 0.09
C TYR A 323 -14.60 1.11 -1.10
N TYR A 324 -14.46 -0.16 -0.83
CA TYR A 324 -14.77 -1.19 -1.81
C TYR A 324 -15.55 -2.33 -1.17
N VAL A 325 -16.29 -3.03 -2.01
CA VAL A 325 -16.88 -4.33 -1.72
C VAL A 325 -16.46 -5.29 -2.82
N GLN A 326 -15.89 -6.43 -2.45
CA GLN A 326 -15.57 -7.49 -3.41
C GLN A 326 -16.17 -8.81 -2.98
N ALA A 327 -16.60 -9.59 -3.96
CA ALA A 327 -17.13 -10.93 -3.80
C ALA A 327 -16.33 -11.94 -4.63
N GLY A 328 -16.27 -13.18 -4.18
CA GLY A 328 -15.62 -14.28 -4.88
C GLY A 328 -16.45 -15.54 -4.79
N PHE A 329 -16.37 -16.36 -5.86
CA PHE A 329 -17.00 -17.65 -5.93
C PHE A 329 -16.03 -18.69 -6.52
N LEU A 330 -15.81 -19.78 -5.79
CA LEU A 330 -15.03 -20.92 -6.26
C LEU A 330 -15.90 -21.85 -7.10
N VAL A 331 -15.82 -21.73 -8.42
CA VAL A 331 -16.49 -22.64 -9.35
C VAL A 331 -15.96 -24.06 -9.16
N LYS A 332 -14.65 -24.18 -8.92
CA LYS A 332 -13.94 -25.40 -8.66
C LYS A 332 -12.88 -25.19 -7.57
N GLY A 333 -12.62 -26.16 -6.70
CA GLY A 333 -11.47 -26.16 -5.78
C GLY A 333 -11.79 -26.26 -4.29
N GLY A 334 -13.05 -26.50 -3.92
CA GLY A 334 -13.48 -26.63 -2.51
C GLY A 334 -13.90 -25.30 -1.89
N ASP A 335 -13.74 -25.17 -0.59
CA ASP A 335 -14.19 -24.03 0.19
C ASP A 335 -13.06 -23.03 0.48
N TYR A 336 -13.44 -21.78 0.73
CA TYR A 336 -12.52 -20.79 1.29
C TYR A 336 -12.12 -21.18 2.71
N SER A 337 -10.89 -20.86 3.08
CA SER A 337 -10.37 -21.06 4.43
C SER A 337 -9.73 -19.79 4.98
N TYR A 338 -9.86 -19.59 6.27
CA TYR A 338 -9.35 -18.42 6.98
C TYR A 338 -8.00 -18.71 7.64
N ASN A 339 -7.17 -17.67 7.74
CA ASN A 339 -5.91 -17.71 8.45
C ASN A 339 -5.91 -16.69 9.58
N ALA A 340 -6.09 -17.14 10.80
CA ALA A 340 -6.12 -16.29 11.98
C ALA A 340 -4.80 -15.50 12.20
N ALA A 341 -3.66 -16.07 11.82
CA ALA A 341 -2.36 -15.42 11.99
C ALA A 341 -2.14 -14.21 11.07
N THR A 342 -2.94 -14.07 10.03
CA THR A 342 -2.89 -12.93 9.09
C THR A 342 -4.20 -12.15 9.05
N ALA A 343 -5.22 -12.64 9.77
CA ALA A 343 -6.59 -12.14 9.71
C ALA A 343 -7.11 -12.01 8.26
N TYR A 344 -6.84 -13.04 7.43
CA TYR A 344 -7.21 -13.04 6.01
C TYR A 344 -7.51 -14.46 5.50
N ILE A 345 -8.16 -14.55 4.33
CA ILE A 345 -8.42 -15.83 3.67
C ILE A 345 -7.19 -16.38 2.96
N ASN A 346 -6.98 -17.67 3.11
CA ASN A 346 -5.91 -18.37 2.41
C ASN A 346 -6.11 -18.32 0.89
N ARG A 347 -5.02 -18.50 0.16
CA ARG A 347 -5.04 -18.72 -1.27
C ARG A 347 -5.79 -20.04 -1.57
N PRO A 348 -6.72 -20.06 -2.55
CA PRO A 348 -7.36 -21.30 -3.01
C PRO A 348 -6.35 -22.37 -3.41
N LYS A 349 -6.75 -23.63 -3.29
CA LYS A 349 -5.90 -24.78 -3.60
C LYS A 349 -5.58 -24.85 -5.11
N ALA A 350 -4.52 -25.56 -5.46
CA ALA A 350 -4.21 -25.89 -6.85
C ALA A 350 -5.39 -26.58 -7.55
N GLY A 351 -5.62 -26.24 -8.81
CA GLY A 351 -6.77 -26.67 -9.61
C GLY A 351 -8.04 -25.87 -9.39
N SER A 352 -8.05 -24.86 -8.50
CA SER A 352 -9.22 -24.01 -8.27
C SER A 352 -9.45 -23.02 -9.42
N LEU A 353 -10.75 -22.73 -9.68
CA LEU A 353 -11.21 -21.67 -10.55
C LEU A 353 -12.10 -20.74 -9.73
N GLU A 354 -11.76 -19.46 -9.70
CA GLU A 354 -12.41 -18.41 -8.89
C GLU A 354 -12.96 -17.32 -9.82
N LEU A 355 -14.21 -16.96 -9.65
CA LEU A 355 -14.84 -15.77 -10.24
C LEU A 355 -14.92 -14.68 -9.19
N LEU A 356 -14.70 -13.44 -9.62
CA LEU A 356 -14.63 -12.28 -8.74
C LEU A 356 -15.44 -11.12 -9.30
N ALA A 357 -16.04 -10.34 -8.40
CA ALA A 357 -16.62 -9.05 -8.70
C ALA A 357 -16.21 -8.04 -7.62
N ARG A 358 -16.01 -6.78 -8.00
CA ARG A 358 -15.68 -5.68 -7.09
C ARG A 358 -16.39 -4.40 -7.53
N ILE A 359 -16.87 -3.64 -6.55
CA ILE A 359 -17.31 -2.26 -6.70
C ILE A 359 -16.44 -1.42 -5.77
N ASN A 360 -16.05 -0.25 -6.20
CA ASN A 360 -15.23 0.68 -5.43
C ASN A 360 -15.72 2.11 -5.65
N LYS A 361 -15.65 2.92 -4.60
CA LYS A 361 -15.75 4.37 -4.67
C LYS A 361 -14.53 4.97 -4.00
N THR A 362 -13.93 5.98 -4.64
CA THR A 362 -12.80 6.74 -4.10
C THR A 362 -13.11 8.21 -4.24
N ASN A 363 -13.03 8.96 -3.17
CA ASN A 363 -13.24 10.40 -3.15
C ASN A 363 -12.00 11.08 -2.56
N LEU A 364 -11.28 11.82 -3.39
CA LEU A 364 -10.13 12.64 -3.03
C LEU A 364 -10.45 14.14 -3.11
N ASN A 365 -11.74 14.50 -3.15
CA ASN A 365 -12.20 15.87 -3.09
C ASN A 365 -12.58 16.24 -1.65
N ASP A 366 -12.15 17.41 -1.23
CA ASP A 366 -12.67 18.11 -0.05
C ASP A 366 -12.80 19.59 -0.40
N ILE A 367 -13.97 19.97 -0.92
CA ILE A 367 -14.24 21.27 -1.54
C ILE A 367 -15.10 22.11 -0.60
N ASP A 368 -14.61 23.31 -0.27
CA ASP A 368 -15.43 24.32 0.40
C ASP A 368 -16.22 25.13 -0.65
N GLY A 369 -17.54 25.18 -0.49
CA GLY A 369 -18.47 25.82 -1.45
C GLY A 369 -18.25 27.33 -1.62
N ILE A 370 -17.61 28.01 -0.69
CA ILE A 370 -17.30 29.45 -0.75
C ILE A 370 -16.29 29.71 -1.88
N PHE A 371 -15.40 28.79 -2.16
CA PHE A 371 -14.34 28.94 -3.16
C PHE A 371 -14.79 28.70 -4.60
N MET A 372 -15.87 27.97 -4.81
CA MET A 372 -16.41 27.69 -6.14
C MET A 372 -17.05 28.92 -6.81
N GLN A 373 -17.32 29.99 -6.05
CA GLN A 373 -18.03 31.17 -6.55
C GLN A 373 -17.10 32.35 -6.89
N ASP A 374 -15.86 32.40 -6.44
CA ASP A 374 -14.98 33.57 -6.62
C ASP A 374 -13.91 33.41 -7.69
N LYS A 375 -13.88 34.39 -8.54
CA LYS A 375 -13.03 34.89 -9.62
C LYS A 375 -11.58 34.35 -9.78
N PHE A 376 -11.02 33.62 -8.85
CA PHE A 376 -9.67 33.07 -8.92
C PHE A 376 -9.54 31.83 -9.83
N TRP A 377 -10.65 31.16 -10.08
CA TRP A 377 -10.70 29.97 -10.92
C TRP A 377 -10.46 30.27 -12.42
N ASP A 378 -10.67 31.50 -12.84
CA ASP A 378 -10.51 31.91 -14.23
C ASP A 378 -9.11 32.46 -14.58
N ALA A 379 -8.26 32.73 -13.61
CA ALA A 379 -7.07 33.54 -13.83
C ALA A 379 -5.79 32.74 -14.23
N ASP A 380 -5.64 31.50 -13.83
CA ASP A 380 -4.47 30.67 -14.17
C ASP A 380 -4.78 29.17 -14.10
N PRO A 381 -4.97 28.50 -15.26
CA PRO A 381 -5.18 27.06 -15.31
C PRO A 381 -4.07 26.23 -14.66
N LEU A 382 -2.83 26.75 -14.62
CA LEU A 382 -1.68 26.07 -14.01
C LEU A 382 -1.67 26.18 -12.48
N LYS A 383 -2.25 27.22 -11.91
CA LYS A 383 -2.43 27.37 -10.46
C LYS A 383 -3.68 26.67 -9.97
N ALA A 384 -4.73 26.72 -10.76
CA ALA A 384 -5.83 25.76 -10.62
C ALA A 384 -5.29 24.34 -10.70
N ALA A 385 -4.26 24.09 -11.52
CA ALA A 385 -3.59 22.81 -11.73
C ALA A 385 -2.93 22.23 -10.49
N ALA A 386 -2.61 22.97 -9.48
CA ALA A 386 -2.18 22.39 -8.20
C ALA A 386 -3.32 21.88 -7.31
N GLY A 387 -4.61 22.16 -7.66
CA GLY A 387 -5.80 21.69 -6.92
C GLY A 387 -5.81 22.06 -5.44
N GLN A 388 -4.86 22.92 -5.05
CA GLN A 388 -4.62 23.27 -3.67
C GLN A 388 -4.98 24.73 -3.46
N THR A 389 -5.96 24.93 -2.60
CA THR A 389 -6.21 26.21 -1.96
C THR A 389 -6.08 26.02 -0.45
N ASN A 390 -6.03 27.10 0.30
CA ASN A 390 -6.03 27.01 1.76
C ASN A 390 -7.28 26.30 2.31
N PHE A 391 -8.34 26.18 1.51
CA PHE A 391 -9.66 25.73 1.95
C PHE A 391 -10.12 24.45 1.24
N SER A 392 -9.58 24.11 0.08
CA SER A 392 -10.10 23.04 -0.76
C SER A 392 -9.01 22.21 -1.42
N VAL A 393 -9.29 20.93 -1.63
CA VAL A 393 -8.50 20.01 -2.44
C VAL A 393 -9.41 19.32 -3.43
N GLY A 394 -9.10 19.41 -4.71
CA GLY A 394 -9.80 18.75 -5.80
C GLY A 394 -8.97 17.61 -6.37
N GLY A 395 -8.89 16.48 -5.69
CA GLY A 395 -8.13 15.31 -6.11
C GLY A 395 -8.88 14.36 -7.05
N GLY A 396 -10.16 14.66 -7.32
CA GLY A 396 -11.07 13.83 -8.11
C GLY A 396 -11.81 12.76 -7.31
N GLU A 397 -12.90 12.28 -7.86
CA GLU A 397 -13.60 11.09 -7.36
C GLU A 397 -13.82 10.06 -8.46
N SER A 398 -14.01 8.81 -8.11
CA SER A 398 -14.35 7.75 -9.06
C SER A 398 -15.27 6.72 -8.46
N ILE A 399 -16.09 6.15 -9.35
CA ILE A 399 -16.80 4.90 -9.12
C ILE A 399 -16.28 3.90 -10.14
N ASP A 400 -15.82 2.75 -9.68
CA ASP A 400 -15.38 1.69 -10.56
C ASP A 400 -15.96 0.33 -10.18
N TRP A 401 -16.07 -0.53 -11.18
CA TRP A 401 -16.39 -1.93 -10.98
C TRP A 401 -15.43 -2.81 -11.75
N ALA A 402 -15.16 -3.99 -11.22
CA ALA A 402 -14.27 -4.95 -11.85
C ALA A 402 -14.84 -6.37 -11.76
N LEU A 403 -14.59 -7.13 -12.82
CA LEU A 403 -14.82 -8.57 -12.88
C LEU A 403 -13.47 -9.28 -12.99
N GLY A 404 -13.34 -10.45 -12.38
CA GLY A 404 -12.11 -11.19 -12.38
C GLY A 404 -12.29 -12.69 -12.51
N VAL A 405 -11.29 -13.34 -13.11
CA VAL A 405 -11.16 -14.79 -13.18
C VAL A 405 -9.75 -15.16 -12.75
N ASN A 406 -9.63 -16.03 -11.76
CA ASN A 406 -8.38 -16.59 -11.30
C ASN A 406 -8.36 -18.09 -11.49
N TYR A 407 -7.35 -18.62 -12.18
CA TYR A 407 -7.11 -20.05 -12.29
C TYR A 407 -5.80 -20.43 -11.58
N TYR A 408 -5.92 -21.19 -10.53
CA TYR A 408 -4.81 -21.66 -9.69
C TYR A 408 -4.28 -22.97 -10.26
N VAL A 409 -3.44 -22.92 -11.32
CA VAL A 409 -2.94 -24.10 -12.03
C VAL A 409 -2.23 -25.06 -11.07
N SER A 410 -1.35 -24.51 -10.24
CA SER A 410 -0.60 -25.24 -9.23
C SER A 410 -0.36 -24.35 -8.00
N ASN A 411 0.36 -24.85 -7.01
CA ASN A 411 0.83 -24.02 -5.89
C ASN A 411 1.74 -22.86 -6.34
N ASN A 412 2.37 -23.00 -7.49
CA ASN A 412 3.39 -22.12 -8.01
C ASN A 412 2.91 -21.23 -9.15
N VAL A 413 1.95 -21.71 -9.96
CA VAL A 413 1.50 -21.03 -11.18
C VAL A 413 0.03 -20.65 -11.08
N MET A 414 -0.28 -19.42 -11.48
CA MET A 414 -1.62 -18.87 -11.48
C MET A 414 -1.82 -17.96 -12.69
N PHE A 415 -2.97 -18.08 -13.34
CA PHE A 415 -3.44 -17.17 -14.37
C PHE A 415 -4.54 -16.28 -13.80
N ARG A 416 -4.52 -15.01 -14.14
CA ARG A 416 -5.51 -14.02 -13.74
C ARG A 416 -5.93 -13.20 -14.94
N VAL A 417 -7.21 -12.87 -15.00
CA VAL A 417 -7.74 -11.87 -15.94
C VAL A 417 -8.72 -11.01 -15.18
N ASN A 418 -8.59 -9.70 -15.30
CA ASN A 418 -9.50 -8.73 -14.70
C ASN A 418 -9.94 -7.72 -15.77
N TYR A 419 -11.23 -7.49 -15.87
CA TYR A 419 -11.80 -6.33 -16.55
C TYR A 419 -12.17 -5.28 -15.50
N THR A 420 -11.89 -4.01 -15.78
CA THR A 420 -12.27 -2.88 -14.93
C THR A 420 -12.83 -1.79 -15.79
N SER A 421 -13.92 -1.18 -15.32
CA SER A 421 -14.50 0.04 -15.87
C SER A 421 -14.56 1.08 -14.75
N MET A 422 -14.07 2.27 -15.02
CA MET A 422 -13.91 3.36 -14.07
C MET A 422 -14.53 4.61 -14.67
N ASP A 423 -15.44 5.21 -13.92
CA ASP A 423 -16.05 6.51 -14.18
C ASP A 423 -15.39 7.52 -13.23
N ILE A 424 -14.80 8.56 -13.82
CA ILE A 424 -13.97 9.53 -13.10
C ILE A 424 -14.60 10.90 -13.24
N ASP A 425 -14.96 11.50 -12.11
CA ASP A 425 -15.30 12.91 -12.00
C ASP A 425 -14.06 13.66 -11.48
N ASN A 426 -13.42 14.35 -12.39
CA ASN A 426 -12.29 15.19 -12.06
C ASN A 426 -12.67 16.65 -12.17
N LEU A 427 -13.15 17.22 -11.07
CA LEU A 427 -13.51 18.64 -10.96
C LEU A 427 -12.38 19.57 -11.39
N TYR A 428 -11.16 19.13 -11.26
CA TYR A 428 -9.94 19.82 -11.57
C TYR A 428 -9.75 20.06 -13.08
N TYR A 429 -9.93 19.00 -13.89
CA TYR A 429 -9.84 19.09 -15.34
C TYR A 429 -11.19 19.44 -15.99
N ARG A 430 -12.26 19.53 -15.18
CA ARG A 430 -13.64 19.72 -15.66
C ARG A 430 -14.05 18.72 -16.75
N GLN A 431 -13.52 17.51 -16.67
CA GLN A 431 -13.76 16.43 -17.62
C GLN A 431 -14.14 15.17 -16.87
N ASP A 432 -15.28 14.62 -17.23
CA ASP A 432 -15.60 13.24 -16.87
C ASP A 432 -14.82 12.33 -17.81
N GLU A 433 -14.10 11.40 -17.26
CA GLU A 433 -13.34 10.44 -18.04
C GLU A 433 -13.82 9.02 -17.73
N ASN A 434 -14.17 8.29 -18.78
CA ASN A 434 -14.44 6.87 -18.70
C ASN A 434 -13.19 6.10 -19.12
N VAL A 435 -12.72 5.21 -18.27
CA VAL A 435 -11.58 4.36 -18.56
C VAL A 435 -11.98 2.91 -18.35
N SER A 436 -11.86 2.10 -19.39
CA SER A 436 -12.04 0.66 -19.29
C SER A 436 -10.86 -0.11 -19.82
N PHE A 437 -10.47 -1.17 -19.10
CA PHE A 437 -9.29 -1.95 -19.46
C PHE A 437 -9.38 -3.41 -19.01
N LEU A 438 -8.68 -4.25 -19.76
CA LEU A 438 -8.44 -5.65 -19.45
C LEU A 438 -7.00 -5.81 -18.97
N LYS A 439 -6.81 -6.41 -17.80
CA LYS A 439 -5.50 -6.84 -17.29
C LYS A 439 -5.42 -8.36 -17.25
N ALA A 440 -4.33 -8.90 -17.77
CA ALA A 440 -4.01 -10.31 -17.65
C ALA A 440 -2.67 -10.49 -16.94
N ARG A 441 -2.54 -11.52 -16.10
CA ARG A 441 -1.30 -11.85 -15.38
C ARG A 441 -1.01 -13.33 -15.40
N ILE A 442 0.23 -13.65 -15.69
CA ILE A 442 0.84 -14.94 -15.38
C ILE A 442 1.70 -14.74 -14.13
N GLN A 443 1.36 -15.44 -13.05
CA GLN A 443 2.09 -15.38 -11.79
C GLN A 443 2.80 -16.69 -11.54
N VAL A 444 4.12 -16.63 -11.38
CA VAL A 444 4.97 -17.78 -11.02
C VAL A 444 5.63 -17.47 -9.67
N ASN A 445 5.52 -18.40 -8.72
CA ASN A 445 6.21 -18.33 -7.43
C ASN A 445 7.10 -19.57 -7.27
N PHE A 446 8.28 -19.42 -6.78
CA PHE A 446 9.24 -20.52 -6.59
C PHE A 446 10.06 -20.34 -5.33
#